data_9a172ebd353674f4753ce9a1300b6f38
#
_entry.id   9a172ebd353674f4753ce9a1300b6f38
#
_cell.length_a   1.000
_cell.length_b   1.000
_cell.length_c   1.000
_cell.angle_alpha   90.00
_cell.angle_beta   90.00
_cell.angle_gamma   90.00
#
_symmetry.space_group_name_H-M   'P 1'
#
loop_
_entity.id
_entity.type
_entity.pdbx_description
1 polymer ?
#
loop_
_entity_poly.entity_id
_entity_poly.type
_entity_poly.pdbx_seq_one_letter_code
_entity_poly.pdbx_strand_id
1 'polypeptide(L)' 'MTLADRLNKIIEEQKLTKAEFAQRVGVSENYIYILTGNSRAGTKQNKTISPLLAKSIAMEFGYDVDWILHGDKKDN' A
#
# COMPACT_ATOMS: atom_id res chain seq x y z
N MET A 1 -10.67 -6.05 1.28
CA MET A 1 -9.32 -5.67 1.67
C MET A 1 -9.14 -4.21 1.51
N THR A 2 -8.67 -3.54 2.54
CA THR A 2 -8.44 -2.12 2.44
C THR A 2 -7.08 -1.87 1.79
N LEU A 3 -6.81 -0.63 1.48
CA LEU A 3 -5.49 -0.26 0.96
C LEU A 3 -4.41 -0.64 1.96
N ALA A 4 -4.66 -0.38 3.25
CA ALA A 4 -3.69 -0.74 4.27
C ALA A 4 -3.41 -2.24 4.26
N ASP A 5 -4.46 -3.03 4.10
CA ASP A 5 -4.29 -4.48 4.05
C ASP A 5 -3.46 -4.90 2.86
N ARG A 6 -3.72 -4.28 1.72
CA ARG A 6 -2.97 -4.64 0.52
C ARG A 6 -1.50 -4.26 0.64
N LEU A 7 -1.23 -3.07 1.17
CA LEU A 7 0.16 -2.66 1.32
C LEU A 7 0.89 -3.50 2.35
N ASN A 8 0.20 -3.83 3.44
CA ASN A 8 0.81 -4.70 4.45
C ASN A 8 1.09 -6.08 3.88
N LYS A 9 0.21 -6.57 3.01
CA LYS A 9 0.43 -7.85 2.40
C LYS A 9 1.67 -7.83 1.52
N ILE A 10 1.87 -6.76 0.75
CA ILE A 10 3.06 -6.64 -0.08
C ILE A 10 4.32 -6.61 0.79
N ILE A 11 4.28 -5.80 1.84
CA ILE A 11 5.44 -5.67 2.72
C ILE A 11 5.79 -7.03 3.34
N GLU A 12 4.76 -7.74 3.75
CA GLU A 12 4.97 -9.03 4.36
C GLU A 12 5.49 -10.06 3.37
N GLU A 13 4.92 -10.08 2.18
CA GLU A 13 5.36 -11.02 1.17
C GLU A 13 6.79 -10.77 0.73
N GLN A 14 7.18 -9.50 0.72
CA GLN A 14 8.53 -9.15 0.33
C GLN A 14 9.51 -9.21 1.50
N LYS A 15 8.99 -9.49 2.69
CA LYS A 15 9.78 -9.61 3.90
C LYS A 15 10.59 -8.36 4.19
N LEU A 16 9.91 -7.22 4.08
CA LEU A 16 10.54 -5.94 4.31
C LEU A 16 9.96 -5.30 5.56
N THR A 17 10.69 -4.36 6.10
CA THR A 17 10.11 -3.49 7.11
C THR A 17 9.43 -2.34 6.37
N LYS A 18 8.62 -1.58 7.07
CA LYS A 18 7.97 -0.43 6.45
C LYS A 18 9.02 0.60 6.02
N ALA A 19 10.09 0.73 6.79
CA ALA A 19 11.16 1.64 6.43
C ALA A 19 11.82 1.22 5.12
N GLU A 20 12.06 -0.07 4.99
CA GLU A 20 12.68 -0.59 3.77
C GLU A 20 11.75 -0.44 2.58
N PHE A 21 10.49 -0.69 2.80
CA PHE A 21 9.50 -0.55 1.74
C PHE A 21 9.45 0.90 1.26
N ALA A 22 9.42 1.84 2.21
CA ALA A 22 9.37 3.25 1.86
C ALA A 22 10.60 3.64 1.05
N GLN A 23 11.75 3.13 1.46
CA GLN A 23 12.97 3.44 0.76
C GLN A 23 12.96 2.91 -0.66
N ARG A 24 12.45 1.69 -0.83
CA ARG A 24 12.40 1.07 -2.12
C ARG A 24 11.50 1.80 -3.10
N VAL A 25 10.42 2.36 -2.62
CA VAL A 25 9.49 3.04 -3.50
C VAL A 25 9.64 4.55 -3.49
N GLY A 26 10.58 5.07 -2.71
CA GLY A 26 10.93 6.48 -2.80
C GLY A 26 10.04 7.43 -2.03
N VAL A 27 9.47 7.00 -0.93
CA VAL A 27 8.64 7.87 -0.11
C VAL A 27 9.12 7.80 1.32
N SER A 28 8.60 8.67 2.16
CA SER A 28 9.01 8.68 3.56
C SER A 28 8.39 7.52 4.30
N GLU A 29 9.07 7.08 5.32
CA GLU A 29 8.55 6.03 6.17
C GLU A 29 7.27 6.46 6.83
N ASN A 30 7.19 7.72 7.24
CA ASN A 30 6.00 8.23 7.87
C ASN A 30 4.78 8.13 6.96
N TYR A 31 4.98 8.38 5.70
CA TYR A 31 3.89 8.27 4.73
C TYR A 31 3.40 6.81 4.65
N ILE A 32 4.32 5.86 4.68
CA ILE A 32 3.94 4.45 4.66
C ILE A 32 3.20 4.09 5.94
N TYR A 33 3.62 4.61 7.08
CA TYR A 33 2.88 4.35 8.30
C TYR A 33 1.48 4.91 8.23
N ILE A 34 1.31 6.07 7.63
CA ILE A 34 -0.02 6.64 7.46
C ILE A 34 -0.88 5.75 6.57
N LEU A 35 -0.32 5.29 5.47
CA LEU A 35 -1.10 4.48 4.54
C LEU A 35 -1.41 3.07 5.08
N THR A 36 -0.52 2.52 5.85
CA THR A 36 -0.71 1.15 6.34
C THR A 36 -1.14 1.08 7.78
N GLY A 37 -1.16 2.22 8.46
CA GLY A 37 -1.46 2.21 9.85
C GLY A 37 -2.89 2.00 10.10
N ASN A 38 -3.20 1.62 11.32
CA ASN A 38 -4.49 1.43 11.68
C ASN A 38 -5.07 2.67 12.12
N SER A 39 -6.12 3.03 11.58
CA SER A 39 -6.79 4.15 12.04
C SER A 39 -7.30 3.93 13.37
N ARG A 40 -7.41 4.89 14.16
CA ARG A 40 -8.00 4.76 15.39
C ARG A 40 -9.39 4.48 15.20
N ALA A 41 -9.96 3.88 16.11
CA ALA A 41 -11.33 3.51 16.03
C ALA A 41 -12.15 4.71 15.76
N GLY A 42 -13.06 4.61 14.95
CA GLY A 42 -13.95 5.68 14.59
C GLY A 42 -13.53 6.49 13.41
N THR A 43 -12.36 6.30 12.97
CA THR A 43 -11.92 7.01 11.81
C THR A 43 -12.36 6.30 10.61
N LYS A 44 -13.15 6.90 9.81
CA LYS A 44 -13.62 6.25 8.66
C LYS A 44 -12.98 6.78 7.45
N GLN A 45 -11.83 7.28 7.48
CA GLN A 45 -11.24 7.79 6.33
C GLN A 45 -10.86 6.80 5.36
N ASN A 46 -11.17 6.99 4.10
CA ASN A 46 -10.76 6.10 3.06
C ASN A 46 -9.44 6.60 2.58
N LYS A 47 -8.39 5.92 2.91
CA LYS A 47 -7.11 6.32 2.47
C LYS A 47 -6.93 5.94 1.03
N THR A 48 -6.31 6.80 0.29
CA THR A 48 -6.06 6.51 -1.11
C THR A 48 -4.58 6.66 -1.38
N ILE A 49 -4.12 6.03 -2.42
CA ILE A 49 -2.73 6.08 -2.80
C ILE A 49 -2.69 6.72 -4.17
N SER A 50 -1.68 7.51 -4.44
CA SER A 50 -1.60 8.16 -5.74
C SER A 50 -1.31 7.10 -6.80
N PRO A 51 -1.82 7.28 -8.00
CA PRO A 51 -1.55 6.31 -9.05
C PRO A 51 -0.07 6.19 -9.36
N LEU A 52 0.66 7.27 -9.20
CA LEU A 52 2.08 7.25 -9.44
C LEU A 52 2.79 6.35 -8.45
N LEU A 53 2.42 6.44 -7.19
CA LEU A 53 3.03 5.60 -6.18
C LEU A 53 2.63 4.14 -6.38
N ALA A 54 1.37 3.90 -6.73
CA ALA A 54 0.92 2.55 -6.99
C ALA A 54 1.71 1.94 -8.13
N LYS A 55 1.98 2.74 -9.16
CA LYS A 55 2.75 2.26 -10.28
C LYS A 55 4.18 1.94 -9.87
N SER A 56 4.76 2.78 -9.02
CA SER A 56 6.11 2.53 -8.52
C SER A 56 6.17 1.22 -7.76
N ILE A 57 5.20 0.96 -6.92
CA ILE A 57 5.15 -0.28 -6.17
C ILE A 57 5.00 -1.46 -7.11
N ALA A 58 4.10 -1.32 -8.08
CA ALA A 58 3.86 -2.39 -9.03
C ALA A 58 5.13 -2.75 -9.79
N MET A 59 5.85 -1.74 -10.21
CA MET A 59 7.06 -1.98 -10.98
C MET A 59 8.19 -2.50 -10.12
N GLU A 60 8.28 -2.01 -8.91
CA GLU A 60 9.38 -2.42 -8.04
C GLU A 60 9.25 -3.87 -7.61
N PHE A 61 8.05 -4.31 -7.33
CA PHE A 61 7.85 -5.64 -6.75
C PHE A 61 7.07 -6.61 -7.64
N GLY A 62 6.61 -6.15 -8.79
CA GLY A 62 5.92 -7.03 -9.71
C GLY A 62 4.46 -7.29 -9.40
N TYR A 63 3.78 -6.28 -8.90
CA TYR A 63 2.35 -6.41 -8.61
C TYR A 63 1.53 -5.68 -9.66
N ASP A 64 0.25 -5.93 -9.64
CA ASP A 64 -0.67 -5.31 -10.57
C ASP A 64 -1.09 -3.96 -10.02
N VAL A 65 -0.93 -2.92 -10.80
CA VAL A 65 -1.24 -1.58 -10.34
C VAL A 65 -2.71 -1.43 -10.05
N ASP A 66 -3.58 -2.08 -10.81
CA ASP A 66 -5.01 -1.99 -10.54
C ASP A 66 -5.36 -2.64 -9.22
N TRP A 67 -4.72 -3.74 -8.90
CA TRP A 67 -4.95 -4.37 -7.61
C TRP A 67 -4.51 -3.47 -6.46
N ILE A 68 -3.38 -2.78 -6.64
CA ILE A 68 -2.91 -1.89 -5.59
C ILE A 68 -3.87 -0.74 -5.41
N LEU A 69 -4.35 -0.17 -6.51
CA LEU A 69 -5.22 0.98 -6.43
C LEU A 69 -6.63 0.64 -5.97
N HIS A 70 -7.18 -0.45 -6.45
CA HIS A 70 -8.61 -0.71 -6.26
C HIS A 70 -8.90 -2.02 -5.55
N GLY A 71 -7.95 -2.89 -5.44
CA GLY A 71 -8.17 -4.18 -4.82
C GLY A 71 -8.76 -5.14 -5.80
N ASP A 72 -9.26 -6.24 -5.26
CA ASP A 72 -9.80 -7.28 -6.03
C ASP A 72 -11.06 -6.85 -6.60
N LYS A 73 -11.16 -6.73 -7.81
CA LYS A 73 -12.34 -6.40 -8.31
C LYS A 73 -13.05 -7.44 -8.87
N LYS A 74 -13.06 -8.36 -8.71
CA LYS A 74 -13.71 -9.35 -9.22
C LYS A 74 -14.93 -9.48 -9.08
N ASP A 75 -15.38 -9.44 -9.12
CA ASP A 75 -16.25 -9.36 -8.93
C ASP A 75 -16.88 -8.98 -9.31
N ASN A 76 -16.98 -9.04 -9.59
CA ASN A 76 -17.48 -8.67 -9.85
C ASN A 76 -17.74 -8.64 -10.15
#